data_699d5290f691c6984a23dbfb2e254395
#
_entry.id   699d5290f691c6984a23dbfb2e254395
#
_cell.length_a   1.000
_cell.length_b   1.000
_cell.length_c   1.000
_cell.angle_alpha   90.00
_cell.angle_beta   90.00
_cell.angle_gamma   90.00
#
_symmetry.space_group_name_H-M   'P 1'
#
loop_
_entity.id
_entity.type
_entity.pdbx_description
1 polymer ?
#
loop_
_entity_poly.entity_id
_entity_poly.type
_entity_poly.pdbx_seq_one_letter_code
_entity_poly.pdbx_strand_id
1 'polypeptide(L)'
;MLNHITDATRAQALRLVRSGRLYDLGRVLDERAPVFPGRYFRQTLVTTAHHANGGGLGTNRVNWITEQIACTQQLGTHLDALCHLQIGDRGYNGWSVAELAGTAGAKRLGVETVPQIVTRGWLVDVAPLGLGEVIGVPDIDPAPGDAVLFHTGWGEHWYDADTYLSGEPGPGMELAHWLVQRGVALTGCDTWSYGPLPAEAPDRPFEVPQFLNARHGVFIVENLDTAALARDGVREFALILTHPKLRGASGAWTSPIALV
;
A
#
# COMPACT_ATOMS: atom_id res chain seq x y z
N MET A 1 -14.16 3.41 -7.71
CA MET A 1 -13.69 2.19 -7.49
C MET A 1 -14.08 1.54 -6.19
N LEU A 2 -13.91 2.12 -5.01
CA LEU A 2 -14.55 1.54 -3.80
C LEU A 2 -16.08 1.46 -3.88
N ASN A 3 -16.71 2.12 -4.83
CA ASN A 3 -18.16 2.00 -5.07
C ASN A 3 -18.61 0.58 -5.43
N HIS A 4 -17.69 -0.27 -5.90
CA HIS A 4 -17.97 -1.69 -6.14
C HIS A 4 -17.87 -2.54 -4.87
N ILE A 5 -17.30 -2.01 -3.77
CA ILE A 5 -17.25 -2.69 -2.48
C ILE A 5 -18.52 -2.39 -1.72
N THR A 6 -19.42 -3.35 -1.71
CA THR A 6 -20.74 -3.30 -1.06
C THR A 6 -20.79 -4.24 0.15
N ASP A 7 -21.85 -4.19 0.93
CA ASP A 7 -22.06 -5.16 2.02
C ASP A 7 -22.14 -6.60 1.49
N ALA A 8 -22.72 -6.79 0.30
CA ALA A 8 -22.79 -8.10 -0.34
C ALA A 8 -21.41 -8.63 -0.73
N THR A 9 -20.55 -7.80 -1.36
CA THR A 9 -19.19 -8.22 -1.74
C THR A 9 -18.30 -8.45 -0.52
N ARG A 10 -18.45 -7.65 0.55
CA ARG A 10 -17.78 -7.91 1.84
C ARG A 10 -18.19 -9.26 2.43
N ALA A 11 -19.50 -9.53 2.45
CA ALA A 11 -20.01 -10.82 2.95
C ALA A 11 -19.50 -12.00 2.11
N GLN A 12 -19.35 -11.84 0.80
CA GLN A 12 -18.74 -12.86 -0.06
C GLN A 12 -17.27 -13.07 0.27
N ALA A 13 -16.50 -12.00 0.43
CA ALA A 13 -15.10 -12.08 0.80
C ALA A 13 -14.89 -12.85 2.12
N LEU A 14 -15.70 -12.53 3.14
CA LEU A 14 -15.62 -13.19 4.44
C LEU A 14 -15.97 -14.69 4.39
N ARG A 15 -16.73 -15.15 3.40
CA ARG A 15 -17.01 -16.58 3.18
C ARG A 15 -15.78 -17.38 2.68
N LEU A 16 -14.72 -16.71 2.25
CA LEU A 16 -13.46 -17.35 1.91
C LEU A 16 -12.70 -17.85 3.15
N VAL A 17 -13.02 -17.30 4.31
CA VAL A 17 -12.39 -17.70 5.57
C VAL A 17 -12.90 -19.09 5.97
N ARG A 18 -12.03 -20.09 5.80
CA ARG A 18 -12.33 -21.51 6.09
C ARG A 18 -11.57 -22.02 7.30
N SER A 19 -10.28 -21.70 7.37
CA SER A 19 -9.37 -22.18 8.40
C SER A 19 -9.18 -21.18 9.54
N GLY A 20 -9.46 -19.91 9.31
CA GLY A 20 -9.13 -18.80 10.21
C GLY A 20 -7.65 -18.46 10.25
N ARG A 21 -6.85 -19.02 9.33
CA ARG A 21 -5.43 -18.71 9.24
C ARG A 21 -5.25 -17.27 8.74
N LEU A 22 -4.40 -16.53 9.45
CA LEU A 22 -4.09 -15.13 9.17
C LEU A 22 -2.68 -15.00 8.61
N TYR A 23 -2.54 -14.16 7.59
CA TYR A 23 -1.26 -13.67 7.06
C TYR A 23 -1.19 -12.17 7.25
N ASP A 24 -0.13 -11.70 7.90
CA ASP A 24 0.19 -10.28 7.99
C ASP A 24 0.94 -9.89 6.72
N LEU A 25 0.44 -8.85 6.06
CA LEU A 25 1.01 -8.34 4.80
C LEU A 25 1.76 -7.02 5.01
N GLY A 26 1.92 -6.59 6.27
CA GLY A 26 2.63 -5.38 6.64
C GLY A 26 4.11 -5.62 6.87
N ARG A 27 4.96 -4.72 6.35
CA ARG A 27 6.39 -4.71 6.64
C ARG A 27 6.70 -4.10 8.00
N VAL A 28 7.67 -4.67 8.70
CA VAL A 28 8.24 -4.02 9.89
C VAL A 28 8.97 -2.76 9.45
N LEU A 29 8.64 -1.65 10.11
CA LEU A 29 9.19 -0.35 9.82
C LEU A 29 10.19 0.04 10.91
N ASP A 30 11.45 0.21 10.53
CA ASP A 30 12.53 0.70 11.38
C ASP A 30 13.48 1.60 10.56
N GLU A 31 14.56 2.07 11.16
CA GLU A 31 15.53 2.96 10.53
C GLU A 31 16.29 2.34 9.34
N ARG A 32 16.20 1.02 9.15
CA ARG A 32 16.79 0.29 8.01
C ARG A 32 15.83 0.17 6.84
N ALA A 33 14.55 0.52 7.03
CA ALA A 33 13.58 0.46 5.95
C ALA A 33 14.04 1.32 4.76
N PRO A 34 13.96 0.80 3.52
CA PRO A 34 14.35 1.57 2.35
C PRO A 34 13.44 2.78 2.20
N VAL A 35 14.04 3.95 2.02
CA VAL A 35 13.33 5.21 1.86
C VAL A 35 13.70 5.87 0.55
N PHE A 36 12.71 6.33 -0.21
CA PHE A 36 12.94 7.07 -1.44
C PHE A 36 13.83 8.31 -1.19
N PRO A 37 14.75 8.67 -2.10
CA PRO A 37 15.65 9.79 -1.92
C PRO A 37 14.94 11.08 -1.49
N GLY A 38 15.49 11.73 -0.45
CA GLY A 38 14.92 12.94 0.14
C GLY A 38 13.83 12.71 1.19
N ARG A 39 13.43 11.45 1.42
CA ARG A 39 12.53 11.05 2.50
C ARG A 39 13.34 10.49 3.68
N TYR A 40 12.70 10.31 4.83
CA TYR A 40 13.33 9.73 6.01
C TYR A 40 12.30 9.05 6.92
N PHE A 41 12.79 8.14 7.74
CA PHE A 41 12.08 7.61 8.91
C PHE A 41 12.91 7.94 10.16
N ARG A 42 12.26 8.47 11.17
CA ARG A 42 12.88 8.72 12.45
C ARG A 42 11.91 8.45 13.58
N GLN A 43 12.31 7.57 14.48
CA GLN A 43 11.59 7.31 15.72
C GLN A 43 12.44 7.78 16.90
N THR A 44 11.84 8.53 17.79
CA THR A 44 12.53 9.08 18.96
C THR A 44 11.70 8.77 20.21
N LEU A 45 12.38 8.26 21.23
CA LEU A 45 11.78 8.04 22.53
C LEU A 45 11.53 9.37 23.23
N VAL A 46 10.28 9.67 23.57
CA VAL A 46 9.87 10.92 24.24
C VAL A 46 9.80 10.73 25.74
N THR A 47 9.25 9.60 26.19
CA THR A 47 9.07 9.29 27.60
C THR A 47 9.55 7.87 27.88
N THR A 48 10.34 7.72 28.92
CA THR A 48 10.76 6.42 29.45
C THR A 48 10.41 6.30 30.94
N ALA A 49 10.43 5.10 31.46
CA ALA A 49 10.32 4.82 32.90
C ALA A 49 11.35 5.60 33.76
N HIS A 50 12.48 5.99 33.19
CA HIS A 50 13.52 6.78 33.86
C HIS A 50 13.14 8.25 34.07
N HIS A 51 12.25 8.79 33.22
CA HIS A 51 11.80 10.18 33.34
C HIS A 51 10.76 10.39 34.44
N ALA A 52 10.14 9.33 34.93
CA ALA A 52 9.19 9.40 36.03
C ALA A 52 9.88 9.33 37.40
N ASN A 53 10.71 10.31 37.72
CA ASN A 53 11.31 10.50 39.04
C ASN A 53 11.84 9.21 39.73
N GLY A 54 12.44 8.29 38.96
CA GLY A 54 13.06 7.07 39.47
C GLY A 54 12.13 6.01 40.06
N GLY A 55 10.82 6.20 40.02
CA GLY A 55 9.93 5.26 40.68
C GLY A 55 8.52 5.10 40.14
N GLY A 56 8.14 5.87 39.11
CA GLY A 56 6.77 5.88 38.60
C GLY A 56 5.86 6.91 39.27
N LEU A 57 4.72 7.16 38.63
CA LEU A 57 3.72 8.13 39.07
C LEU A 57 2.72 7.47 40.03
N GLY A 58 2.43 8.17 41.13
CA GLY A 58 1.43 7.73 42.10
C GLY A 58 1.87 6.57 42.99
N THR A 59 1.01 6.14 43.91
CA THR A 59 1.27 5.01 44.80
C THR A 59 1.31 3.66 44.09
N ASN A 60 0.66 3.56 42.95
CA ASN A 60 0.69 2.41 42.05
C ASN A 60 1.91 2.40 41.11
N ARG A 61 2.76 3.43 41.19
CA ARG A 61 4.06 3.52 40.47
C ARG A 61 3.96 3.28 38.98
N VAL A 62 2.95 3.85 38.30
CA VAL A 62 2.76 3.69 36.85
C VAL A 62 3.89 4.37 36.07
N ASN A 63 4.43 3.64 35.11
CA ASN A 63 5.38 4.11 34.10
C ASN A 63 4.86 3.78 32.70
N TRP A 64 5.32 4.51 31.68
CA TRP A 64 4.98 4.29 30.29
C TRP A 64 6.13 4.64 29.38
N ILE A 65 6.05 4.12 28.15
CA ILE A 65 6.97 4.44 27.06
C ILE A 65 6.13 5.11 25.96
N THR A 66 6.65 6.22 25.43
CA THR A 66 5.99 6.95 24.34
C THR A 66 7.03 7.39 23.34
N GLU A 67 6.79 7.15 22.07
CA GLU A 67 7.63 7.50 20.95
C GLU A 67 6.97 8.59 20.09
N GLN A 68 7.81 9.34 19.40
CA GLN A 68 7.43 10.24 18.33
C GLN A 68 8.03 9.72 17.03
N ILE A 69 7.20 9.70 15.98
CA ILE A 69 7.62 9.31 14.64
C ILE A 69 7.54 10.52 13.72
N ALA A 70 8.61 10.75 12.94
CA ALA A 70 8.66 11.73 11.87
C ALA A 70 9.08 11.04 10.58
N CYS A 71 8.20 11.06 9.56
CA CYS A 71 8.46 10.45 8.25
C CYS A 71 7.43 10.88 7.22
N THR A 72 7.59 10.40 5.97
CA THR A 72 6.55 10.55 4.94
C THR A 72 5.51 9.44 5.05
N GLN A 73 4.31 9.66 4.49
CA GLN A 73 3.25 8.65 4.50
C GLN A 73 3.53 7.50 3.51
N GLN A 74 4.23 7.79 2.41
CA GLN A 74 4.66 6.81 1.40
C GLN A 74 5.97 6.15 1.85
N LEU A 75 5.88 5.33 2.88
CA LEU A 75 6.99 4.59 3.47
C LEU A 75 6.49 3.29 4.09
N GLY A 76 7.25 2.19 3.91
CA GLY A 76 6.79 0.88 4.32
C GLY A 76 5.51 0.46 3.60
N THR A 77 4.78 -0.48 4.14
CA THR A 77 3.49 -0.87 3.58
C THR A 77 2.49 0.27 3.76
N HIS A 78 2.02 0.84 2.66
CA HIS A 78 1.13 1.99 2.67
C HIS A 78 0.09 1.94 1.55
N LEU A 79 -1.00 2.66 1.77
CA LEU A 79 -2.07 2.90 0.83
C LEU A 79 -1.95 4.30 0.26
N ASP A 80 -1.96 4.44 -1.07
CA ASP A 80 -2.03 5.73 -1.73
C ASP A 80 -3.48 6.23 -1.84
N ALA A 81 -3.71 7.44 -1.36
CA ALA A 81 -4.97 8.14 -1.55
C ALA A 81 -5.06 8.74 -2.97
N LEU A 82 -6.27 9.04 -3.42
CA LEU A 82 -6.51 9.53 -4.80
C LEU A 82 -6.04 10.98 -5.04
N CYS A 83 -5.52 11.66 -4.03
CA CYS A 83 -4.83 12.94 -4.20
C CYS A 83 -3.32 12.78 -4.37
N HIS A 84 -2.76 11.54 -4.29
CA HIS A 84 -1.32 11.33 -4.30
C HIS A 84 -0.71 11.64 -5.67
N LEU A 85 -1.28 11.11 -6.75
CA LEU A 85 -0.75 11.25 -8.11
C LEU A 85 -1.59 12.21 -8.96
N GLN A 86 -0.92 12.87 -9.91
CA GLN A 86 -1.54 13.77 -10.87
C GLN A 86 -1.00 13.53 -12.29
N ILE A 87 -1.76 14.00 -13.30
CA ILE A 87 -1.36 14.06 -14.71
C ILE A 87 -1.27 15.55 -15.07
N GLY A 88 -0.06 16.08 -15.19
CA GLY A 88 0.16 17.51 -15.29
C GLY A 88 -0.38 18.24 -14.04
N ASP A 89 -1.32 19.16 -14.22
CA ASP A 89 -1.97 19.91 -13.13
C ASP A 89 -3.32 19.30 -12.68
N ARG A 90 -3.64 18.06 -13.10
CA ARG A 90 -4.94 17.41 -12.84
C ARG A 90 -4.76 16.10 -12.10
N GLY A 91 -5.49 15.95 -11.01
CA GLY A 91 -5.64 14.68 -10.31
C GLY A 91 -6.97 13.98 -10.63
N TYR A 92 -7.27 12.96 -9.86
CA TYR A 92 -8.48 12.16 -10.02
C TYR A 92 -9.74 13.04 -10.05
N ASN A 93 -10.70 12.69 -10.92
CA ASN A 93 -11.92 13.47 -11.22
C ASN A 93 -11.66 14.87 -11.79
N GLY A 94 -10.46 15.14 -12.34
CA GLY A 94 -10.13 16.38 -13.01
C GLY A 94 -9.88 17.59 -12.09
N TRP A 95 -9.78 17.37 -10.77
CA TRP A 95 -9.42 18.43 -9.82
C TRP A 95 -8.04 18.98 -10.15
N SER A 96 -7.88 20.28 -10.17
CA SER A 96 -6.57 20.92 -10.29
C SER A 96 -5.73 20.69 -9.03
N VAL A 97 -4.41 20.73 -9.14
CA VAL A 97 -3.51 20.62 -7.99
C VAL A 97 -3.82 21.66 -6.92
N ALA A 98 -4.17 22.88 -7.32
CA ALA A 98 -4.53 23.97 -6.38
C ALA A 98 -5.83 23.67 -5.60
N GLU A 99 -6.77 22.91 -6.20
CA GLU A 99 -7.99 22.46 -5.52
C GLU A 99 -7.73 21.21 -4.66
N LEU A 100 -6.78 20.34 -5.09
CA LEU A 100 -6.45 19.12 -4.36
C LEU A 100 -5.64 19.38 -3.12
N ALA A 101 -4.66 20.29 -3.16
CA ALA A 101 -3.70 20.47 -2.08
C ALA A 101 -3.45 21.93 -1.72
N GLY A 102 -2.89 22.12 -0.55
CA GLY A 102 -2.40 23.39 -0.02
C GLY A 102 -1.20 23.14 0.89
N THR A 103 -0.70 24.19 1.53
CA THR A 103 0.47 24.09 2.41
C THR A 103 0.28 23.19 3.63
N ALA A 104 -0.97 22.96 4.04
CA ALA A 104 -1.33 22.10 5.17
C ALA A 104 -1.68 20.65 4.76
N GLY A 105 -1.54 20.29 3.48
CA GLY A 105 -1.87 18.97 2.96
C GLY A 105 -3.02 18.96 1.96
N ALA A 106 -3.59 17.80 1.70
CA ALA A 106 -4.69 17.62 0.77
C ALA A 106 -5.98 18.27 1.29
N LYS A 107 -6.65 19.01 0.43
CA LYS A 107 -7.97 19.61 0.66
C LYS A 107 -9.10 18.68 0.23
N ARG A 108 -8.81 17.76 -0.71
CA ARG A 108 -9.74 16.79 -1.29
C ARG A 108 -9.04 15.46 -1.50
N LEU A 109 -9.80 14.39 -1.48
CA LEU A 109 -9.35 13.03 -1.80
C LEU A 109 -8.19 12.53 -0.91
N GLY A 110 -8.01 13.14 0.27
CA GLY A 110 -7.05 12.68 1.27
C GLY A 110 -7.45 11.33 1.86
N VAL A 111 -6.50 10.66 2.50
CA VAL A 111 -6.69 9.30 3.01
C VAL A 111 -7.83 9.17 4.03
N GLU A 112 -8.16 10.24 4.73
CA GLU A 112 -9.30 10.27 5.66
C GLU A 112 -10.64 10.01 4.98
N THR A 113 -10.73 10.24 3.66
CA THR A 113 -11.93 10.00 2.86
C THR A 113 -12.06 8.57 2.37
N VAL A 114 -10.99 7.79 2.44
CA VAL A 114 -10.97 6.38 2.03
C VAL A 114 -11.61 5.53 3.15
N PRO A 115 -12.68 4.75 2.89
CA PRO A 115 -13.21 3.82 3.88
C PRO A 115 -12.21 2.72 4.21
N GLN A 116 -12.38 2.04 5.35
CA GLN A 116 -11.68 0.79 5.61
C GLN A 116 -12.14 -0.26 4.60
N ILE A 117 -11.23 -1.10 4.12
CA ILE A 117 -11.47 -2.00 3.00
C ILE A 117 -11.59 -3.43 3.52
N VAL A 118 -12.68 -4.09 3.17
CA VAL A 118 -12.87 -5.54 3.28
C VAL A 118 -13.38 -6.02 1.94
N THR A 119 -12.60 -6.86 1.26
CA THR A 119 -12.94 -7.38 -0.07
C THR A 119 -12.25 -8.70 -0.35
N ARG A 120 -12.64 -9.39 -1.43
CA ARG A 120 -11.88 -10.54 -1.92
C ARG A 120 -10.53 -10.06 -2.45
N GLY A 121 -9.46 -10.71 -2.01
CA GLY A 121 -8.10 -10.54 -2.52
C GLY A 121 -7.68 -11.73 -3.36
N TRP A 122 -6.96 -11.44 -4.45
CA TRP A 122 -6.24 -12.39 -5.28
C TRP A 122 -4.75 -12.20 -5.09
N LEU A 123 -3.98 -13.27 -4.92
CA LEU A 123 -2.54 -13.24 -5.06
C LEU A 123 -2.14 -13.86 -6.39
N VAL A 124 -1.39 -13.12 -7.17
CA VAL A 124 -0.71 -13.57 -8.38
C VAL A 124 0.77 -13.71 -8.06
N ASP A 125 1.24 -14.95 -7.97
CA ASP A 125 2.65 -15.23 -7.74
C ASP A 125 3.36 -15.31 -9.08
N VAL A 126 4.28 -14.37 -9.31
CA VAL A 126 5.10 -14.25 -10.52
C VAL A 126 6.60 -14.31 -10.20
N ALA A 127 6.94 -14.60 -8.94
CA ALA A 127 8.33 -14.63 -8.48
C ALA A 127 9.13 -15.81 -9.06
N PRO A 128 10.46 -15.67 -9.21
CA PRO A 128 11.20 -14.42 -9.02
C PRO A 128 11.20 -13.56 -10.28
N LEU A 129 11.01 -12.27 -10.11
CA LEU A 129 11.23 -11.30 -11.19
C LEU A 129 12.46 -10.43 -10.91
N GLY A 130 13.16 -10.06 -11.99
CA GLY A 130 14.32 -9.18 -11.95
C GLY A 130 13.98 -7.71 -12.20
N LEU A 131 15.01 -6.88 -12.13
CA LEU A 131 14.95 -5.45 -12.33
C LEU A 131 14.26 -5.08 -13.66
N GLY A 132 13.24 -4.25 -13.62
CA GLY A 132 12.52 -3.74 -14.79
C GLY A 132 11.64 -4.77 -15.50
N GLU A 133 11.52 -6.01 -14.99
CA GLU A 133 10.64 -7.00 -15.59
C GLU A 133 9.17 -6.61 -15.44
N VAL A 134 8.43 -6.83 -16.52
CA VAL A 134 7.03 -6.39 -16.67
C VAL A 134 6.08 -7.52 -16.38
N ILE A 135 5.14 -7.31 -15.48
CA ILE A 135 4.04 -8.24 -15.22
C ILE A 135 2.94 -8.03 -16.27
N GLY A 136 2.64 -9.08 -17.02
CA GLY A 136 1.51 -9.14 -17.95
C GLY A 136 0.19 -9.54 -17.30
N VAL A 137 -0.85 -9.70 -18.11
CA VAL A 137 -2.19 -10.08 -17.66
C VAL A 137 -2.21 -11.52 -17.14
N PRO A 138 -2.61 -11.75 -15.88
CA PRO A 138 -2.66 -13.09 -15.29
C PRO A 138 -3.93 -13.86 -15.69
N ASP A 139 -3.84 -15.18 -15.56
CA ASP A 139 -5.01 -16.09 -15.75
C ASP A 139 -5.83 -16.19 -14.44
N ILE A 140 -6.53 -15.11 -14.11
CA ILE A 140 -7.51 -15.02 -13.01
C ILE A 140 -8.74 -14.25 -13.46
N ASP A 141 -9.85 -14.39 -12.73
CA ASP A 141 -11.12 -13.72 -13.04
C ASP A 141 -11.64 -12.90 -11.85
N PRO A 142 -11.02 -11.75 -11.55
CA PRO A 142 -11.49 -10.88 -10.48
C PRO A 142 -12.82 -10.21 -10.86
N ALA A 143 -13.71 -10.11 -9.88
CA ALA A 143 -14.96 -9.37 -10.01
C ALA A 143 -14.76 -7.88 -9.65
N PRO A 144 -15.67 -6.99 -10.11
CA PRO A 144 -15.63 -5.59 -9.71
C PRO A 144 -15.64 -5.43 -8.18
N GLY A 145 -14.67 -4.67 -7.68
CA GLY A 145 -14.49 -4.45 -6.25
C GLY A 145 -13.43 -5.34 -5.59
N ASP A 146 -12.95 -6.36 -6.28
CA ASP A 146 -11.85 -7.20 -5.77
C ASP A 146 -10.54 -6.43 -5.66
N ALA A 147 -9.61 -6.97 -4.88
CA ALA A 147 -8.22 -6.58 -4.84
C ALA A 147 -7.36 -7.61 -5.59
N VAL A 148 -6.34 -7.15 -6.32
CA VAL A 148 -5.36 -8.02 -6.98
C VAL A 148 -3.97 -7.64 -6.50
N LEU A 149 -3.29 -8.58 -5.83
CA LEU A 149 -1.95 -8.39 -5.28
C LEU A 149 -0.94 -9.25 -6.06
N PHE A 150 0.26 -8.73 -6.25
CA PHE A 150 1.33 -9.41 -6.96
C PHE A 150 2.49 -9.71 -6.02
N HIS A 151 2.98 -10.94 -6.08
CA HIS A 151 4.22 -11.37 -5.43
C HIS A 151 5.30 -11.47 -6.51
N THR A 152 6.25 -10.56 -6.47
CA THR A 152 7.35 -10.49 -7.45
C THR A 152 8.63 -11.16 -6.92
N GLY A 153 8.73 -11.34 -5.61
CA GLY A 153 9.96 -11.74 -4.92
C GLY A 153 10.89 -10.56 -4.63
N TRP A 154 10.68 -9.37 -5.23
CA TRP A 154 11.52 -8.19 -5.01
C TRP A 154 11.53 -7.76 -3.54
N GLY A 155 10.46 -8.00 -2.84
CA GLY A 155 10.34 -7.74 -1.40
C GLY A 155 11.36 -8.46 -0.51
N GLU A 156 12.10 -9.46 -1.01
CA GLU A 156 13.21 -10.11 -0.29
C GLU A 156 14.38 -9.14 -0.05
N HIS A 157 14.51 -8.12 -0.89
CA HIS A 157 15.53 -7.08 -0.76
C HIS A 157 15.18 -5.98 0.25
N TRP A 158 14.09 -6.11 1.02
CA TRP A 158 13.57 -5.07 1.92
C TRP A 158 14.63 -4.42 2.84
N TYR A 159 15.62 -5.17 3.32
CA TYR A 159 16.69 -4.66 4.18
C TYR A 159 18.02 -4.39 3.44
N ASP A 160 18.01 -4.51 2.12
CA ASP A 160 19.09 -4.09 1.21
C ASP A 160 18.61 -2.89 0.39
N ALA A 161 18.70 -1.69 1.00
CA ALA A 161 18.15 -0.47 0.41
C ALA A 161 18.78 -0.14 -0.95
N ASP A 162 20.06 -0.44 -1.16
CA ASP A 162 20.77 -0.17 -2.42
C ASP A 162 20.19 -1.01 -3.56
N THR A 163 19.98 -2.29 -3.33
CA THR A 163 19.32 -3.17 -4.30
C THR A 163 17.84 -2.81 -4.44
N TYR A 164 17.11 -2.69 -3.34
CA TYR A 164 15.67 -2.45 -3.35
C TYR A 164 15.28 -1.20 -4.13
N LEU A 165 16.03 -0.09 -3.97
CA LEU A 165 15.75 1.20 -4.60
C LEU A 165 16.47 1.40 -5.95
N SER A 166 17.24 0.42 -6.43
CA SER A 166 17.92 0.52 -7.74
C SER A 166 16.94 0.50 -8.92
N GLY A 167 15.73 0.07 -8.70
CA GLY A 167 14.63 -0.13 -9.61
C GLY A 167 13.75 -1.26 -9.09
N GLU A 168 12.83 -1.78 -9.92
CA GLU A 168 11.93 -2.88 -9.50
C GLU A 168 11.22 -3.51 -10.70
N PRO A 169 10.74 -4.77 -10.59
CA PRO A 169 9.72 -5.31 -11.48
C PRO A 169 8.35 -4.76 -11.12
N GLY A 170 7.40 -4.85 -12.05
CA GLY A 170 6.03 -4.45 -11.70
C GLY A 170 5.02 -4.60 -12.83
N PRO A 171 3.75 -4.31 -12.55
CA PRO A 171 2.68 -4.32 -13.53
C PRO A 171 2.96 -3.42 -14.73
N GLY A 172 2.76 -3.95 -15.94
CA GLY A 172 2.83 -3.18 -17.19
C GLY A 172 1.53 -2.45 -17.51
N MET A 173 1.57 -1.60 -18.55
CA MET A 173 0.40 -0.82 -18.98
C MET A 173 -0.73 -1.71 -19.48
N GLU A 174 -0.45 -2.84 -20.13
CA GLU A 174 -1.47 -3.80 -20.56
C GLU A 174 -2.26 -4.33 -19.36
N LEU A 175 -1.53 -4.75 -18.31
CA LEU A 175 -2.13 -5.20 -17.06
C LEU A 175 -2.92 -4.09 -16.37
N ALA A 176 -2.42 -2.86 -16.37
CA ALA A 176 -3.13 -1.72 -15.79
C ALA A 176 -4.49 -1.48 -16.48
N HIS A 177 -4.53 -1.54 -17.80
CA HIS A 177 -5.79 -1.47 -18.57
C HIS A 177 -6.75 -2.60 -18.21
N TRP A 178 -6.23 -3.82 -18.09
CA TRP A 178 -7.04 -4.99 -17.74
C TRP A 178 -7.64 -4.85 -16.32
N LEU A 179 -6.85 -4.41 -15.31
CA LEU A 179 -7.34 -4.18 -13.95
C LEU A 179 -8.51 -3.18 -13.92
N VAL A 180 -8.39 -2.10 -14.71
CA VAL A 180 -9.47 -1.10 -14.85
C VAL A 180 -10.71 -1.70 -15.50
N GLN A 181 -10.55 -2.47 -16.58
CA GLN A 181 -11.66 -3.14 -17.28
C GLN A 181 -12.39 -4.14 -16.37
N ARG A 182 -11.67 -4.84 -15.51
CA ARG A 182 -12.24 -5.76 -14.51
C ARG A 182 -12.92 -5.04 -13.34
N GLY A 183 -12.78 -3.73 -13.21
CA GLY A 183 -13.33 -2.97 -12.10
C GLY A 183 -12.65 -3.25 -10.76
N VAL A 184 -11.38 -3.64 -10.78
CA VAL A 184 -10.57 -3.85 -9.58
C VAL A 184 -10.55 -2.58 -8.74
N ALA A 185 -10.84 -2.68 -7.45
CA ALA A 185 -10.90 -1.52 -6.56
C ALA A 185 -9.54 -1.13 -6.01
N LEU A 186 -8.67 -2.12 -5.81
CA LEU A 186 -7.38 -1.96 -5.18
C LEU A 186 -6.40 -2.97 -5.78
N THR A 187 -5.16 -2.55 -5.94
CA THR A 187 -4.07 -3.42 -6.37
C THR A 187 -2.81 -3.14 -5.55
N GLY A 188 -1.86 -4.07 -5.52
CA GLY A 188 -0.63 -3.88 -4.75
C GLY A 188 0.47 -4.86 -5.12
N CYS A 189 1.71 -4.51 -4.75
CA CYS A 189 2.91 -5.32 -4.95
C CYS A 189 3.80 -5.31 -3.71
N ASP A 190 4.76 -6.24 -3.70
CA ASP A 190 5.89 -6.25 -2.75
C ASP A 190 7.05 -5.32 -3.17
N THR A 191 6.78 -4.37 -4.08
CA THR A 191 7.68 -3.35 -4.62
C THR A 191 7.31 -1.95 -4.10
N TRP A 192 8.10 -0.92 -4.42
CA TRP A 192 8.02 0.39 -3.78
C TRP A 192 7.32 1.51 -4.58
N SER A 193 6.96 1.28 -5.86
CA SER A 193 6.27 2.28 -6.70
C SER A 193 5.21 1.71 -7.65
N TYR A 194 4.95 0.42 -7.57
CA TYR A 194 3.90 -0.26 -8.34
C TYR A 194 4.05 -0.13 -9.87
N GLY A 195 5.23 -0.30 -10.40
CA GLY A 195 5.47 -0.35 -11.85
C GLY A 195 6.92 -0.72 -12.15
N PRO A 196 7.21 -1.19 -13.36
CA PRO A 196 8.58 -1.57 -13.67
C PRO A 196 9.48 -0.32 -13.68
N LEU A 197 10.64 -0.44 -13.08
CA LEU A 197 11.73 0.55 -13.16
C LEU A 197 13.02 -0.19 -13.50
N PRO A 198 13.65 0.14 -14.68
CA PRO A 198 13.26 1.18 -15.64
C PRO A 198 11.86 1.01 -16.22
N ALA A 199 11.19 2.13 -16.52
CA ALA A 199 9.83 2.12 -17.06
C ALA A 199 9.77 1.48 -18.47
N GLU A 200 8.63 0.88 -18.85
CA GLU A 200 8.38 0.32 -20.20
C GLU A 200 8.65 1.38 -21.29
N ALA A 201 8.20 2.62 -21.07
CA ALA A 201 8.53 3.77 -21.90
C ALA A 201 9.47 4.69 -21.10
N PRO A 202 10.75 4.83 -21.49
CA PRO A 202 11.74 5.57 -20.70
C PRO A 202 11.40 7.05 -20.44
N ASP A 203 10.59 7.65 -21.30
CA ASP A 203 10.10 9.03 -21.20
C ASP A 203 8.82 9.16 -20.36
N ARG A 204 8.29 8.06 -19.82
CA ARG A 204 7.05 7.99 -19.02
C ARG A 204 7.25 7.28 -17.68
N PRO A 205 8.07 7.82 -16.78
CA PRO A 205 8.29 7.20 -15.49
C PRO A 205 6.98 7.18 -14.68
N PHE A 206 6.74 6.07 -13.95
CA PHE A 206 5.55 5.89 -13.12
C PHE A 206 4.21 5.99 -13.86
N GLU A 207 4.17 5.64 -15.16
CA GLU A 207 2.95 5.72 -15.96
C GLU A 207 1.83 4.80 -15.42
N VAL A 208 2.18 3.60 -14.97
CA VAL A 208 1.23 2.62 -14.44
C VAL A 208 0.50 3.14 -13.20
N PRO A 209 1.16 3.53 -12.10
CA PRO A 209 0.47 4.06 -10.94
C PRO A 209 -0.26 5.37 -11.24
N GLN A 210 0.29 6.23 -12.09
CA GLN A 210 -0.40 7.44 -12.53
C GLN A 210 -1.71 7.13 -13.27
N PHE A 211 -1.69 6.15 -14.18
CA PHE A 211 -2.88 5.70 -14.92
C PHE A 211 -3.93 5.13 -13.97
N LEU A 212 -3.55 4.24 -13.06
CA LEU A 212 -4.47 3.59 -12.13
C LEU A 212 -5.05 4.58 -11.12
N ASN A 213 -4.21 5.31 -10.40
CA ASN A 213 -4.62 6.18 -9.32
C ASN A 213 -5.24 7.49 -9.84
N ALA A 214 -4.48 8.28 -10.61
CA ALA A 214 -4.92 9.62 -10.99
C ALA A 214 -6.01 9.62 -12.08
N ARG A 215 -5.98 8.67 -13.01
CA ARG A 215 -6.98 8.63 -14.10
C ARG A 215 -8.20 7.79 -13.76
N HIS A 216 -8.01 6.62 -13.13
CA HIS A 216 -9.08 5.64 -12.94
C HIS A 216 -9.52 5.44 -11.49
N GLY A 217 -8.82 6.02 -10.52
CA GLY A 217 -9.19 5.96 -9.10
C GLY A 217 -9.09 4.55 -8.52
N VAL A 218 -8.19 3.71 -9.06
CA VAL A 218 -7.82 2.44 -8.46
C VAL A 218 -6.82 2.73 -7.34
N PHE A 219 -7.07 2.19 -6.16
CA PHE A 219 -6.17 2.35 -5.03
C PHE A 219 -4.94 1.45 -5.19
N ILE A 220 -3.80 1.93 -4.71
CA ILE A 220 -2.53 1.21 -4.77
C ILE A 220 -2.01 0.99 -3.36
N VAL A 221 -1.49 -0.21 -3.11
CA VAL A 221 -0.76 -0.57 -1.88
C VAL A 221 0.62 -1.04 -2.26
N GLU A 222 1.62 -0.42 -1.68
CA GLU A 222 3.03 -0.70 -1.96
C GLU A 222 3.72 -1.36 -0.77
N ASN A 223 4.88 -1.97 -1.04
CA ASN A 223 5.72 -2.61 -0.04
C ASN A 223 5.00 -3.70 0.78
N LEU A 224 4.15 -4.50 0.15
CA LEU A 224 3.49 -5.61 0.80
C LEU A 224 4.49 -6.71 1.19
N ASP A 225 4.22 -7.43 2.26
CA ASP A 225 4.88 -8.70 2.58
C ASP A 225 4.00 -9.86 2.13
N THR A 226 4.20 -10.30 0.91
CA THR A 226 3.40 -11.36 0.27
C THR A 226 4.04 -12.74 0.34
N ALA A 227 5.28 -12.84 0.84
CA ALA A 227 6.09 -14.05 0.79
C ALA A 227 5.43 -15.27 1.47
N ALA A 228 4.76 -15.06 2.61
CA ALA A 228 4.10 -16.15 3.31
C ALA A 228 2.86 -16.67 2.56
N LEU A 229 2.08 -15.78 1.92
CA LEU A 229 0.96 -16.19 1.06
C LEU A 229 1.44 -17.01 -0.14
N ALA A 230 2.47 -16.53 -0.84
CA ALA A 230 3.03 -17.19 -2.01
C ALA A 230 3.59 -18.57 -1.65
N ARG A 231 4.43 -18.67 -0.61
CA ARG A 231 4.99 -19.92 -0.12
C ARG A 231 3.93 -20.98 0.18
N ASP A 232 2.80 -20.57 0.75
CA ASP A 232 1.73 -21.47 1.14
C ASP A 232 0.70 -21.70 0.01
N GLY A 233 0.93 -21.14 -1.18
CA GLY A 233 0.10 -21.31 -2.38
C GLY A 233 -1.30 -20.72 -2.26
N VAL A 234 -1.49 -19.73 -1.41
CA VAL A 234 -2.79 -19.05 -1.22
C VAL A 234 -3.05 -18.12 -2.39
N ARG A 235 -4.15 -18.36 -3.12
CA ARG A 235 -4.53 -17.56 -4.30
C ARG A 235 -5.68 -16.60 -4.03
N GLU A 236 -6.66 -17.01 -3.20
CA GLU A 236 -7.83 -16.21 -2.85
C GLU A 236 -7.98 -16.12 -1.34
N PHE A 237 -8.39 -14.96 -0.84
CA PHE A 237 -8.53 -14.70 0.59
C PHE A 237 -9.48 -13.52 0.85
N ALA A 238 -9.94 -13.40 2.08
CA ALA A 238 -10.55 -12.17 2.54
C ALA A 238 -9.44 -11.16 2.88
N LEU A 239 -9.31 -10.10 2.08
CA LEU A 239 -8.42 -8.98 2.38
C LEU A 239 -9.11 -8.02 3.33
N ILE A 240 -8.44 -7.70 4.44
CA ILE A 240 -8.82 -6.64 5.37
C ILE A 240 -7.69 -5.62 5.40
N LEU A 241 -7.98 -4.39 5.00
CA LEU A 241 -7.04 -3.28 5.01
C LEU A 241 -7.63 -2.12 5.80
N THR A 242 -6.93 -1.74 6.85
CA THR A 242 -7.27 -0.60 7.69
C THR A 242 -6.12 0.41 7.68
N HIS A 243 -6.45 1.69 7.83
CA HIS A 243 -5.46 2.76 7.86
C HIS A 243 -5.89 3.88 8.82
N PRO A 244 -4.96 4.66 9.37
CA PRO A 244 -5.29 5.84 10.16
C PRO A 244 -5.97 6.91 9.31
N LYS A 245 -6.93 7.62 9.92
CA LYS A 245 -7.68 8.72 9.28
C LYS A 245 -6.95 10.06 9.45
N LEU A 246 -5.81 10.20 8.77
CA LEU A 246 -5.00 11.42 8.81
C LEU A 246 -5.54 12.45 7.83
N ARG A 247 -6.18 13.49 8.34
CA ARG A 247 -6.77 14.54 7.51
C ARG A 247 -5.69 15.25 6.68
N GLY A 248 -5.92 15.29 5.37
CA GLY A 248 -5.03 15.97 4.43
C GLY A 248 -3.77 15.19 4.06
N ALA A 249 -3.65 13.93 4.48
CA ALA A 249 -2.55 13.08 4.04
C ALA A 249 -2.85 12.45 2.67
N SER A 250 -1.81 12.35 1.84
CA SER A 250 -1.88 11.76 0.49
C SER A 250 -1.77 10.23 0.49
N GLY A 251 -1.57 9.62 1.62
CA GLY A 251 -1.51 8.20 1.85
C GLY A 251 -1.49 7.88 3.33
N ALA A 252 -1.45 6.63 3.69
CA ALA A 252 -1.28 6.19 5.07
C ALA A 252 -0.64 4.82 5.15
N TRP A 253 0.15 4.62 6.19
CA TRP A 253 0.59 3.28 6.56
C TRP A 253 -0.58 2.35 6.77
N THR A 254 -0.37 1.11 6.44
CA THR A 254 -1.36 0.07 6.64
C THR A 254 -0.65 -1.24 7.00
N SER A 255 -1.31 -2.08 7.74
CA SER A 255 -0.90 -3.48 7.94
C SER A 255 -2.07 -4.35 7.46
N PRO A 256 -2.17 -4.59 6.14
CA PRO A 256 -3.24 -5.41 5.61
C PRO A 256 -3.08 -6.84 6.09
N ILE A 257 -4.20 -7.53 6.26
CA ILE A 257 -4.19 -8.97 6.58
C ILE A 257 -4.98 -9.74 5.54
N ALA A 258 -4.51 -10.95 5.25
CA ALA A 258 -5.25 -11.94 4.48
C ALA A 258 -5.75 -13.04 5.41
N LEU A 259 -7.04 -13.34 5.34
CA LEU A 259 -7.69 -14.43 6.08
C LEU A 259 -8.15 -15.52 5.13
N VAL A 260 -7.87 -16.79 5.44
CA VAL A 260 -8.26 -17.97 4.65
C VAL A 260 -9.04 -19.00 5.46
#